data_ac6fdd70673a74bdfdadfd5cbdf645a4
#
_entry.id   ac6fdd70673a74bdfdadfd5cbdf645a4
#
_cell.length_a   1.000
_cell.length_b   1.000
_cell.length_c   1.000
_cell.angle_alpha   90.00
_cell.angle_beta   90.00
_cell.angle_gamma   90.00
#
_symmetry.space_group_name_H-M   'P 1'
#
loop_
_entity.id
_entity.type
_entity.pdbx_description
1 polymer ?
#
loop_
_entity_poly.entity_id
_entity_poly.type
_entity_poly.pdbx_seq_one_letter_code
_entity_poly.pdbx_strand_id
1 'polypeptide(L)'
;MPSTLIVNAHVVNENSTRELDVLIQDGRIAKIGPDLSAQKADQVIDAKGKYLMPGMIDDQVHFREPGLTHKGDIGTESRAAVAGGITSFMEMPNVKPITDNLQALEDKYQRAAQKSVANFAFYLGATNKNLETIKRLPYNVACGVKIFMGASTGDMLVNDPDVLDGIFQYCPILIATHCEDTPTIDANLAEAIKKYGDQIPLLEHPNIRSAEACYMSSDLAIRLAKKHGANLHVLHLTTAKEMAHFAPGPIESKHITAEACVHHLFFNSNDYADLGNQIKCNPAIKTTADQMAILQAVKEDRIDIIATDHAPHTWQEKQNPSYVKAPAGLPLVQHALLSLLEQVHLKRFTLEMVVKKVCHNPAIRYKVKERGFIREGYWADLVLVDLADTTT
;
A
#
# COMPACT_ATOMS: atom_id res chain seq x y z
N MET A 1 -11.80 4.53 33.04
CA MET A 1 -11.19 3.94 31.84
C MET A 1 -9.81 4.53 31.65
N PRO A 2 -8.83 3.82 31.14
CA PRO A 2 -7.44 4.29 31.11
C PRO A 2 -7.31 5.57 30.29
N SER A 3 -6.52 6.50 30.81
CA SER A 3 -6.24 7.77 30.17
C SER A 3 -4.72 7.94 30.01
N THR A 4 -4.30 8.52 28.90
CA THR A 4 -2.89 8.81 28.61
C THR A 4 -2.77 10.26 28.17
N LEU A 5 -1.86 11.01 28.76
CA LEU A 5 -1.52 12.37 28.36
C LEU A 5 -0.13 12.34 27.70
N ILE A 6 -0.05 12.74 26.43
CA ILE A 6 1.21 12.94 25.71
C ILE A 6 1.52 14.44 25.77
N VAL A 7 2.67 14.81 26.32
CA VAL A 7 3.12 16.20 26.45
C VAL A 7 4.38 16.46 25.64
N ASN A 8 4.62 17.74 25.31
CA ASN A 8 5.83 18.21 24.62
C ASN A 8 6.06 17.53 23.26
N ALA A 9 4.98 17.26 22.50
CA ALA A 9 5.07 16.62 21.19
C ALA A 9 5.02 17.63 20.05
N HIS A 10 5.85 17.44 19.02
CA HIS A 10 5.63 18.09 17.73
C HIS A 10 4.56 17.30 16.96
N VAL A 11 3.30 17.73 17.06
CA VAL A 11 2.16 17.09 16.41
C VAL A 11 2.15 17.42 14.92
N VAL A 12 2.29 16.38 14.08
CA VAL A 12 2.28 16.50 12.62
C VAL A 12 0.90 16.06 12.10
N ASN A 13 0.11 17.02 11.67
CA ASN A 13 -1.25 16.77 11.21
C ASN A 13 -1.72 17.87 10.26
N GLU A 14 -2.48 17.53 9.24
CA GLU A 14 -3.14 18.45 8.32
C GLU A 14 -2.20 19.55 7.77
N ASN A 15 -1.09 19.10 7.17
CA ASN A 15 -0.03 19.92 6.55
C ASN A 15 0.65 20.92 7.52
N SER A 16 0.63 20.65 8.81
CA SER A 16 1.30 21.48 9.81
C SER A 16 1.99 20.66 10.88
N THR A 17 3.06 21.22 11.43
CA THR A 17 3.73 20.71 12.64
C THR A 17 3.61 21.76 13.74
N ARG A 18 3.04 21.37 14.88
CA ARG A 18 2.82 22.27 16.02
C ARG A 18 3.18 21.59 17.33
N GLU A 19 3.73 22.35 18.27
CA GLU A 19 3.99 21.89 19.63
C GLU A 19 2.68 21.85 20.42
N LEU A 20 2.19 20.63 20.73
CA LEU A 20 0.90 20.41 21.35
C LEU A 20 0.94 19.19 22.27
N ASP A 21 0.07 19.20 23.27
CA ASP A 21 -0.26 18.07 24.11
C ASP A 21 -1.52 17.37 23.61
N VAL A 22 -1.60 16.04 23.81
CA VAL A 22 -2.74 15.22 23.41
C VAL A 22 -3.20 14.36 24.56
N LEU A 23 -4.44 14.55 25.00
CA LEU A 23 -5.10 13.71 26.00
C LEU A 23 -5.89 12.60 25.30
N ILE A 24 -5.64 11.37 25.69
CA ILE A 24 -6.33 10.18 25.21
C ILE A 24 -7.19 9.62 26.35
N GLN A 25 -8.46 9.36 26.08
CA GLN A 25 -9.38 8.68 26.99
C GLN A 25 -10.15 7.60 26.22
N ASP A 26 -10.22 6.41 26.78
CA ASP A 26 -10.96 5.29 26.19
C ASP A 26 -10.55 4.94 24.74
N GLY A 27 -9.26 5.09 24.44
CA GLY A 27 -8.69 4.86 23.11
C GLY A 27 -9.01 5.96 22.10
N ARG A 28 -9.63 7.08 22.54
CA ARG A 28 -9.94 8.23 21.68
C ARG A 28 -9.17 9.46 22.08
N ILE A 29 -8.88 10.33 21.13
CA ILE A 29 -8.30 11.65 21.36
C ILE A 29 -9.39 12.52 22.00
N ALA A 30 -9.26 12.77 23.30
CA ALA A 30 -10.25 13.52 24.07
C ALA A 30 -10.03 15.02 23.98
N LYS A 31 -8.76 15.46 23.94
CA LYS A 31 -8.41 16.89 23.89
C LYS A 31 -7.03 17.10 23.25
N ILE A 32 -6.89 18.21 22.53
CA ILE A 32 -5.63 18.68 21.93
C ILE A 32 -5.44 20.13 22.37
N GLY A 33 -4.24 20.52 22.80
CA GLY A 33 -3.97 21.90 23.23
C GLY A 33 -2.49 22.17 23.43
N PRO A 34 -2.10 23.46 23.51
CA PRO A 34 -0.71 23.84 23.68
C PRO A 34 -0.15 23.53 25.09
N ASP A 35 -1.03 23.38 26.08
CA ASP A 35 -0.67 23.00 27.44
C ASP A 35 -1.87 22.28 28.07
N LEU A 36 -1.71 21.00 28.33
CA LEU A 36 -2.66 20.18 29.03
C LEU A 36 -2.09 19.63 30.36
N SER A 37 -1.02 20.19 30.88
CA SER A 37 -0.31 19.74 32.08
C SER A 37 -1.21 19.68 33.32
N ALA A 38 -2.25 20.53 33.39
CA ALA A 38 -3.26 20.48 34.44
C ALA A 38 -4.27 19.33 34.35
N GLN A 39 -4.30 18.61 33.23
CA GLN A 39 -5.18 17.44 33.05
C GLN A 39 -4.63 16.25 33.82
N LYS A 40 -5.51 15.55 34.55
CA LYS A 40 -5.15 14.29 35.20
C LYS A 40 -5.25 13.15 34.20
N ALA A 41 -4.23 12.29 34.16
CA ALA A 41 -4.20 11.07 33.37
C ALA A 41 -3.56 9.94 34.19
N ASP A 42 -3.93 8.70 33.89
CA ASP A 42 -3.35 7.52 34.54
C ASP A 42 -1.89 7.31 34.11
N GLN A 43 -1.57 7.71 32.88
CA GLN A 43 -0.21 7.67 32.32
C GLN A 43 0.12 9.00 31.67
N VAL A 44 1.36 9.46 31.88
CA VAL A 44 1.93 10.62 31.18
C VAL A 44 3.14 10.16 30.36
N ILE A 45 3.14 10.51 29.09
CA ILE A 45 4.24 10.28 28.16
C ILE A 45 4.83 11.64 27.80
N ASP A 46 6.04 11.92 28.23
CA ASP A 46 6.79 13.08 27.78
C ASP A 46 7.47 12.75 26.43
N ALA A 47 6.97 13.36 25.37
CA ALA A 47 7.50 13.17 24.01
C ALA A 47 8.90 13.78 23.83
N LYS A 48 9.33 14.70 24.71
CA LYS A 48 10.66 15.35 24.67
C LYS A 48 10.99 15.94 23.31
N GLY A 49 10.02 16.58 22.66
CA GLY A 49 10.17 17.17 21.34
C GLY A 49 10.18 16.16 20.16
N LYS A 50 9.83 14.90 20.40
CA LYS A 50 9.63 13.93 19.32
C LYS A 50 8.36 14.24 18.52
N TYR A 51 8.28 13.70 17.31
CA TYR A 51 7.16 13.94 16.42
C TYR A 51 6.02 12.96 16.68
N LEU A 52 4.83 13.47 16.95
CA LEU A 52 3.61 12.68 17.09
C LEU A 52 2.78 12.80 15.81
N MET A 53 2.51 11.68 15.18
CA MET A 53 1.76 11.61 13.92
C MET A 53 0.65 10.55 13.99
N PRO A 54 -0.40 10.64 13.13
CA PRO A 54 -1.35 9.53 13.00
C PRO A 54 -0.62 8.27 12.58
N GLY A 55 -1.10 7.12 13.01
CA GLY A 55 -0.59 5.84 12.54
C GLY A 55 -0.79 5.68 11.03
N MET A 56 0.20 5.10 10.36
CA MET A 56 0.12 4.84 8.93
C MET A 56 -1.03 3.87 8.63
N ILE A 57 -1.76 4.12 7.54
CA ILE A 57 -2.78 3.26 6.95
C ILE A 57 -2.18 2.70 5.65
N ASP A 58 -1.88 1.41 5.65
CA ASP A 58 -1.31 0.71 4.50
C ASP A 58 -2.43 0.02 3.71
N ASP A 59 -2.73 0.53 2.55
CA ASP A 59 -3.84 0.06 1.72
C ASP A 59 -3.48 -1.09 0.78
N GLN A 60 -2.22 -1.59 0.85
CA GLN A 60 -1.78 -2.71 0.03
C GLN A 60 -0.81 -3.64 0.76
N VAL A 61 -1.32 -4.74 1.32
CA VAL A 61 -0.51 -5.79 1.95
C VAL A 61 -0.96 -7.20 1.53
N HIS A 62 -0.04 -8.17 1.62
CA HIS A 62 -0.27 -9.59 1.38
C HIS A 62 0.19 -10.39 2.61
N PHE A 63 -0.67 -10.53 3.62
CA PHE A 63 -0.36 -11.23 4.87
C PHE A 63 -0.47 -12.76 4.78
N ARG A 64 -0.75 -13.26 3.57
CA ARG A 64 -0.62 -14.66 3.19
C ARG A 64 -1.63 -15.64 3.82
N GLU A 65 -2.53 -15.20 4.68
CA GLU A 65 -3.55 -16.05 5.31
C GLU A 65 -4.94 -15.81 4.69
N PRO A 66 -5.67 -16.91 4.38
CA PRO A 66 -5.36 -18.32 4.59
C PRO A 66 -4.41 -18.95 3.55
N GLY A 67 -3.88 -20.13 3.88
CA GLY A 67 -3.29 -21.13 2.95
C GLY A 67 -1.84 -20.89 2.51
N LEU A 68 -1.23 -19.75 2.84
CA LEU A 68 0.18 -19.45 2.53
C LEU A 68 0.97 -19.05 3.80
N THR A 69 0.53 -19.50 4.96
CA THR A 69 1.00 -19.09 6.28
C THR A 69 2.46 -19.46 6.59
N HIS A 70 3.10 -20.29 5.77
CA HIS A 70 4.54 -20.54 5.85
C HIS A 70 5.39 -19.30 5.47
N LYS A 71 4.77 -18.28 4.85
CA LYS A 71 5.43 -17.01 4.46
C LYS A 71 5.12 -15.87 5.42
N GLY A 72 4.05 -15.98 6.18
CA GLY A 72 3.53 -15.01 7.12
C GLY A 72 2.06 -15.25 7.39
N ASP A 73 1.52 -14.78 8.50
CA ASP A 73 0.11 -14.84 8.84
C ASP A 73 -0.39 -13.48 9.39
N ILE A 74 -1.71 -13.32 9.51
CA ILE A 74 -2.31 -12.06 10.00
C ILE A 74 -1.75 -11.66 11.38
N GLY A 75 -1.48 -12.63 12.25
CA GLY A 75 -0.96 -12.36 13.60
C GLY A 75 0.47 -11.87 13.59
N THR A 76 1.36 -12.50 12.83
CA THR A 76 2.78 -12.13 12.73
C THR A 76 2.96 -10.82 11.96
N GLU A 77 2.28 -10.69 10.82
CA GLU A 77 2.43 -9.53 9.95
C GLU A 77 1.77 -8.27 10.52
N SER A 78 0.66 -8.39 11.26
CA SER A 78 0.08 -7.25 11.96
C SER A 78 0.98 -6.73 13.09
N ARG A 79 1.73 -7.61 13.78
CA ARG A 79 2.73 -7.19 14.77
C ARG A 79 3.90 -6.47 14.11
N ALA A 80 4.40 -7.00 12.98
CA ALA A 80 5.45 -6.34 12.20
C ALA A 80 4.98 -4.96 11.69
N ALA A 81 3.73 -4.86 11.24
CA ALA A 81 3.10 -3.60 10.82
C ALA A 81 3.09 -2.56 11.96
N VAL A 82 2.58 -2.94 13.15
CA VAL A 82 2.54 -2.05 14.31
C VAL A 82 3.95 -1.65 14.76
N ALA A 83 4.91 -2.57 14.75
CA ALA A 83 6.31 -2.27 15.05
C ALA A 83 6.90 -1.25 14.06
N GLY A 84 6.42 -1.23 12.81
CA GLY A 84 6.79 -0.27 11.77
C GLY A 84 5.96 1.02 11.75
N GLY A 85 5.02 1.20 12.71
CA GLY A 85 4.17 2.40 12.77
C GLY A 85 2.90 2.34 11.91
N ILE A 86 2.58 1.17 11.34
CA ILE A 86 1.33 0.94 10.60
C ILE A 86 0.26 0.47 11.59
N THR A 87 -0.78 1.27 11.79
CA THR A 87 -1.87 0.96 12.72
C THR A 87 -3.12 0.41 12.05
N SER A 88 -3.19 0.49 10.73
CA SER A 88 -4.30 -0.03 9.93
C SER A 88 -3.77 -0.60 8.62
N PHE A 89 -4.32 -1.73 8.18
CA PHE A 89 -3.94 -2.35 6.91
C PHE A 89 -5.15 -2.82 6.10
N MET A 90 -4.95 -2.90 4.78
CA MET A 90 -5.94 -3.46 3.84
C MET A 90 -5.30 -4.60 3.06
N GLU A 91 -5.77 -5.83 3.28
CA GLU A 91 -5.14 -7.03 2.75
C GLU A 91 -5.76 -7.51 1.45
N MET A 92 -4.88 -7.88 0.53
CA MET A 92 -5.19 -8.36 -0.81
C MET A 92 -5.82 -9.76 -0.84
N PRO A 93 -6.62 -10.08 -1.89
CA PRO A 93 -7.43 -11.30 -1.94
C PRO A 93 -6.70 -12.55 -2.45
N ASN A 94 -5.45 -12.47 -2.91
CA ASN A 94 -4.70 -13.54 -3.56
C ASN A 94 -4.05 -14.52 -2.58
N VAL A 95 -4.87 -15.13 -1.77
CA VAL A 95 -4.57 -16.17 -0.77
C VAL A 95 -5.12 -17.54 -1.24
N LYS A 96 -5.06 -18.59 -0.42
CA LYS A 96 -5.56 -19.93 -0.77
C LYS A 96 -6.49 -20.48 0.32
N PRO A 97 -7.80 -20.65 0.04
CA PRO A 97 -8.50 -20.25 -1.19
C PRO A 97 -8.51 -18.72 -1.39
N ILE A 98 -8.71 -18.26 -2.64
CA ILE A 98 -8.81 -16.85 -2.98
C ILE A 98 -10.05 -16.21 -2.34
N THR A 99 -9.99 -14.89 -2.05
CA THR A 99 -11.10 -14.15 -1.45
C THR A 99 -11.96 -13.50 -2.55
N ASP A 100 -12.75 -14.30 -3.28
CA ASP A 100 -13.55 -13.86 -4.43
C ASP A 100 -15.07 -13.90 -4.19
N ASN A 101 -15.48 -14.18 -2.96
CA ASN A 101 -16.88 -14.26 -2.55
C ASN A 101 -17.06 -13.79 -1.09
N LEU A 102 -18.32 -13.52 -0.70
CA LEU A 102 -18.65 -12.99 0.63
C LEU A 102 -18.28 -13.94 1.77
N GLN A 103 -18.38 -15.25 1.58
CA GLN A 103 -18.05 -16.22 2.62
C GLN A 103 -16.54 -16.22 2.91
N ALA A 104 -15.71 -16.20 1.87
CA ALA A 104 -14.25 -16.11 2.02
C ALA A 104 -13.82 -14.76 2.66
N LEU A 105 -14.53 -13.68 2.33
CA LEU A 105 -14.30 -12.38 2.94
C LEU A 105 -14.63 -12.40 4.43
N GLU A 106 -15.78 -12.96 4.83
CA GLU A 106 -16.18 -13.11 6.22
C GLU A 106 -15.18 -13.97 7.02
N ASP A 107 -14.71 -15.10 6.44
CA ASP A 107 -13.69 -15.95 7.07
C ASP A 107 -12.41 -15.15 7.39
N LYS A 108 -11.97 -14.26 6.50
CA LYS A 108 -10.80 -13.40 6.73
C LYS A 108 -11.06 -12.41 7.87
N TYR A 109 -12.24 -11.78 7.94
CA TYR A 109 -12.60 -10.90 9.04
C TYR A 109 -12.58 -11.63 10.38
N GLN A 110 -13.12 -12.84 10.44
CA GLN A 110 -13.12 -13.66 11.66
C GLN A 110 -11.71 -14.04 12.10
N ARG A 111 -10.84 -14.43 11.17
CA ARG A 111 -9.41 -14.72 11.46
C ARG A 111 -8.70 -13.49 12.00
N ALA A 112 -8.87 -12.34 11.37
CA ALA A 112 -8.22 -11.11 11.78
C ALA A 112 -8.74 -10.64 13.16
N ALA A 113 -10.02 -10.76 13.45
CA ALA A 113 -10.58 -10.41 14.74
C ALA A 113 -9.96 -11.22 15.91
N GLN A 114 -9.44 -12.41 15.65
CA GLN A 114 -8.79 -13.26 16.66
C GLN A 114 -7.29 -13.02 16.80
N LYS A 115 -6.60 -12.51 15.75
CA LYS A 115 -5.15 -12.53 15.67
C LYS A 115 -4.52 -11.15 15.51
N SER A 116 -5.21 -10.22 14.82
CA SER A 116 -4.62 -8.94 14.47
C SER A 116 -4.48 -8.03 15.68
N VAL A 117 -3.34 -7.34 15.77
CA VAL A 117 -3.08 -6.27 16.73
C VAL A 117 -3.22 -4.87 16.11
N ALA A 118 -3.48 -4.81 14.79
CA ALA A 118 -3.77 -3.59 14.04
C ALA A 118 -5.21 -3.60 13.53
N ASN A 119 -5.73 -2.44 13.14
CA ASN A 119 -7.02 -2.34 12.44
C ASN A 119 -6.90 -2.95 11.04
N PHE A 120 -7.97 -3.55 10.55
CA PHE A 120 -7.93 -4.31 9.30
C PHE A 120 -9.16 -4.11 8.43
N ALA A 121 -8.94 -4.23 7.12
CA ALA A 121 -9.98 -4.41 6.12
C ALA A 121 -9.46 -5.32 5.00
N PHE A 122 -10.35 -5.82 4.16
CA PHE A 122 -10.02 -6.78 3.12
C PHE A 122 -10.62 -6.38 1.78
N TYR A 123 -9.88 -6.67 0.69
CA TYR A 123 -10.40 -6.57 -0.65
C TYR A 123 -11.16 -7.83 -1.06
N LEU A 124 -12.23 -7.63 -1.83
CA LEU A 124 -12.81 -8.71 -2.63
C LEU A 124 -12.01 -8.81 -3.95
N GLY A 125 -11.60 -10.02 -4.30
CA GLY A 125 -10.92 -10.29 -5.57
C GLY A 125 -11.90 -10.41 -6.72
N ALA A 126 -11.62 -9.75 -7.83
CA ALA A 126 -12.31 -9.98 -9.09
C ALA A 126 -11.73 -11.20 -9.81
N THR A 127 -12.59 -11.92 -10.52
CA THR A 127 -12.26 -13.03 -11.39
C THR A 127 -13.14 -12.96 -12.64
N ASN A 128 -12.82 -13.71 -13.68
CA ASN A 128 -13.70 -13.82 -14.86
C ASN A 128 -15.08 -14.46 -14.56
N LYS A 129 -15.34 -14.91 -13.31
CA LYS A 129 -16.53 -15.69 -12.95
C LYS A 129 -17.43 -15.03 -11.90
N ASN A 130 -16.99 -13.95 -11.24
CA ASN A 130 -17.72 -13.40 -10.09
C ASN A 130 -18.32 -12.00 -10.29
N LEU A 131 -18.52 -11.57 -11.55
CA LEU A 131 -19.13 -10.27 -11.87
C LEU A 131 -20.47 -10.06 -11.16
N GLU A 132 -21.34 -11.08 -11.09
CA GLU A 132 -22.63 -10.96 -10.40
C GLU A 132 -22.50 -10.77 -8.87
N THR A 133 -21.47 -11.34 -8.27
CA THR A 133 -21.14 -11.09 -6.85
C THR A 133 -20.71 -9.63 -6.66
N ILE A 134 -19.85 -9.12 -7.56
CA ILE A 134 -19.39 -7.73 -7.51
C ILE A 134 -20.53 -6.74 -7.67
N LYS A 135 -21.45 -6.96 -8.61
CA LYS A 135 -22.64 -6.10 -8.83
C LYS A 135 -23.51 -5.94 -7.57
N ARG A 136 -23.57 -6.95 -6.74
CA ARG A 136 -24.42 -7.02 -5.53
C ARG A 136 -23.64 -6.79 -4.23
N LEU A 137 -22.38 -6.36 -4.34
CA LEU A 137 -21.52 -6.18 -3.17
C LEU A 137 -22.04 -5.04 -2.27
N PRO A 138 -22.33 -5.30 -0.98
CA PRO A 138 -22.69 -4.23 -0.06
C PRO A 138 -21.52 -3.24 0.17
N TYR A 139 -21.80 -1.96 0.33
CA TYR A 139 -20.82 -0.88 0.40
C TYR A 139 -19.82 -0.97 1.57
N ASN A 140 -20.12 -1.74 2.60
CA ASN A 140 -19.39 -1.74 3.87
C ASN A 140 -18.73 -3.07 4.22
N VAL A 141 -18.71 -4.04 3.30
CA VAL A 141 -18.15 -5.38 3.58
C VAL A 141 -16.73 -5.57 3.06
N ALA A 142 -16.27 -4.73 2.12
CA ALA A 142 -14.91 -4.75 1.61
C ALA A 142 -14.39 -3.33 1.47
N CYS A 143 -13.07 -3.13 1.60
CA CYS A 143 -12.45 -1.83 1.37
C CYS A 143 -12.40 -1.44 -0.12
N GLY A 144 -12.44 -2.44 -1.01
CA GLY A 144 -12.44 -2.28 -2.46
C GLY A 144 -12.55 -3.62 -3.17
N VAL A 145 -12.68 -3.54 -4.50
CA VAL A 145 -12.56 -4.71 -5.39
C VAL A 145 -11.19 -4.68 -6.04
N LYS A 146 -10.38 -5.72 -5.81
CA LYS A 146 -9.05 -5.87 -6.42
C LYS A 146 -9.14 -6.60 -7.75
N ILE A 147 -8.61 -5.99 -8.81
CA ILE A 147 -8.46 -6.59 -10.13
C ILE A 147 -6.98 -6.80 -10.44
N PHE A 148 -6.62 -8.00 -10.84
CA PHE A 148 -5.35 -8.28 -11.50
C PHE A 148 -5.59 -8.26 -13.00
N MET A 149 -5.20 -7.17 -13.68
CA MET A 149 -5.39 -6.97 -15.12
C MET A 149 -4.31 -7.64 -15.96
N GLY A 150 -3.29 -8.21 -15.32
CA GLY A 150 -2.22 -8.93 -15.96
C GLY A 150 -1.27 -9.57 -14.96
N ALA A 151 -0.43 -10.47 -15.44
CA ALA A 151 0.71 -11.07 -14.76
C ALA A 151 0.43 -11.61 -13.34
N SER A 152 -0.81 -12.02 -13.07
CA SER A 152 -1.20 -12.66 -11.82
C SER A 152 -0.89 -14.16 -11.85
N THR A 153 -0.56 -14.70 -10.69
CA THR A 153 -0.46 -16.15 -10.48
C THR A 153 -1.82 -16.71 -10.04
N GLY A 154 -2.32 -17.73 -10.73
CA GLY A 154 -3.56 -18.42 -10.39
C GLY A 154 -4.81 -17.85 -11.08
N ASP A 155 -6.00 -18.21 -10.53
CA ASP A 155 -7.30 -17.94 -11.16
C ASP A 155 -7.83 -16.50 -11.00
N MET A 156 -6.99 -15.56 -10.58
CA MET A 156 -7.40 -14.18 -10.32
C MET A 156 -7.12 -13.20 -11.47
N LEU A 157 -6.57 -13.67 -12.58
CA LEU A 157 -6.41 -12.84 -13.76
C LEU A 157 -7.78 -12.53 -14.37
N VAL A 158 -8.11 -11.25 -14.55
CA VAL A 158 -9.30 -10.80 -15.29
C VAL A 158 -8.83 -10.34 -16.66
N ASN A 159 -8.94 -11.24 -17.63
CA ASN A 159 -8.52 -11.04 -19.02
C ASN A 159 -9.68 -11.12 -20.05
N ASP A 160 -10.88 -11.39 -19.57
CA ASP A 160 -12.09 -11.31 -20.40
C ASP A 160 -12.51 -9.84 -20.52
N PRO A 161 -12.50 -9.24 -21.72
CA PRO A 161 -12.80 -7.82 -21.91
C PRO A 161 -14.22 -7.43 -21.50
N ASP A 162 -15.21 -8.32 -21.68
CA ASP A 162 -16.61 -8.05 -21.34
C ASP A 162 -16.82 -8.09 -19.83
N VAL A 163 -16.15 -9.02 -19.14
CA VAL A 163 -16.15 -9.08 -17.67
C VAL A 163 -15.45 -7.87 -17.10
N LEU A 164 -14.29 -7.49 -17.65
CA LEU A 164 -13.54 -6.33 -17.21
C LEU A 164 -14.36 -5.04 -17.37
N ASP A 165 -14.95 -4.81 -18.55
CA ASP A 165 -15.83 -3.65 -18.82
C ASP A 165 -17.03 -3.65 -17.85
N GLY A 166 -17.65 -4.82 -17.62
CA GLY A 166 -18.75 -4.98 -16.69
C GLY A 166 -18.38 -4.67 -15.23
N ILE A 167 -17.16 -5.03 -14.79
CA ILE A 167 -16.69 -4.69 -13.43
C ILE A 167 -16.57 -3.16 -13.28
N PHE A 168 -15.95 -2.46 -14.24
CA PHE A 168 -15.85 -1.00 -14.20
C PHE A 168 -17.22 -0.32 -14.28
N GLN A 169 -18.18 -0.89 -15.00
CA GLN A 169 -19.52 -0.37 -15.13
C GLN A 169 -20.37 -0.52 -13.86
N TYR A 170 -20.26 -1.64 -13.15
CA TYR A 170 -21.24 -2.00 -12.13
C TYR A 170 -20.66 -2.12 -10.71
N CYS A 171 -19.34 -2.05 -10.54
CA CYS A 171 -18.76 -2.12 -9.19
C CYS A 171 -19.23 -0.95 -8.32
N PRO A 172 -19.88 -1.20 -7.17
CA PRO A 172 -20.46 -0.13 -6.36
C PRO A 172 -19.45 0.59 -5.48
N ILE A 173 -18.24 0.06 -5.34
CA ILE A 173 -17.19 0.56 -4.45
C ILE A 173 -15.89 0.84 -5.21
N LEU A 174 -14.83 1.23 -4.51
CA LEU A 174 -13.52 1.48 -5.07
C LEU A 174 -12.97 0.25 -5.80
N ILE A 175 -12.47 0.45 -7.03
CA ILE A 175 -11.72 -0.55 -7.79
C ILE A 175 -10.23 -0.26 -7.58
N ALA A 176 -9.44 -1.29 -7.20
CA ALA A 176 -8.00 -1.22 -7.09
C ALA A 176 -7.36 -2.18 -8.11
N THR A 177 -6.42 -1.68 -8.93
CA THR A 177 -5.88 -2.47 -10.05
C THR A 177 -4.38 -2.68 -9.96
N HIS A 178 -3.95 -3.93 -10.18
CA HIS A 178 -2.59 -4.26 -10.60
C HIS A 178 -2.53 -4.20 -12.12
N CYS A 179 -1.68 -3.34 -12.66
CA CYS A 179 -1.62 -3.04 -14.08
C CYS A 179 -0.29 -3.46 -14.70
N GLU A 180 -0.28 -4.63 -15.34
CA GLU A 180 0.82 -5.09 -16.20
C GLU A 180 0.21 -5.89 -17.37
N ASP A 181 0.61 -5.58 -18.60
CA ASP A 181 0.10 -6.24 -19.80
C ASP A 181 0.74 -7.62 -20.01
N THR A 182 -0.02 -8.70 -19.82
CA THR A 182 0.49 -10.09 -19.93
C THR A 182 1.08 -10.39 -21.31
N PRO A 183 0.43 -10.08 -22.45
CA PRO A 183 1.01 -10.35 -23.76
C PRO A 183 2.38 -9.71 -23.96
N THR A 184 2.56 -8.47 -23.52
CA THR A 184 3.86 -7.77 -23.60
C THR A 184 4.91 -8.45 -22.73
N ILE A 185 4.56 -8.85 -21.50
CA ILE A 185 5.48 -9.54 -20.59
C ILE A 185 5.88 -10.90 -21.16
N ASP A 186 4.93 -11.67 -21.69
CA ASP A 186 5.18 -12.99 -22.25
C ASP A 186 6.10 -12.91 -23.47
N ALA A 187 5.89 -11.92 -24.34
CA ALA A 187 6.78 -11.67 -25.49
C ALA A 187 8.19 -11.30 -25.03
N ASN A 188 8.33 -10.39 -24.08
CA ASN A 188 9.62 -10.01 -23.52
C ASN A 188 10.34 -11.18 -22.83
N LEU A 189 9.59 -12.01 -22.08
CA LEU A 189 10.14 -13.19 -21.44
C LEU A 189 10.61 -14.22 -22.47
N ALA A 190 9.86 -14.43 -23.55
CA ALA A 190 10.25 -15.33 -24.63
C ALA A 190 11.58 -14.88 -25.30
N GLU A 191 11.76 -13.60 -25.53
CA GLU A 191 13.01 -13.05 -26.04
C GLU A 191 14.17 -13.21 -25.04
N ALA A 192 13.91 -13.02 -23.74
CA ALA A 192 14.91 -13.24 -22.70
C ALA A 192 15.32 -14.74 -22.63
N ILE A 193 14.35 -15.67 -22.71
CA ILE A 193 14.62 -17.11 -22.75
C ILE A 193 15.47 -17.47 -24.00
N LYS A 194 15.13 -16.90 -25.16
CA LYS A 194 15.90 -17.12 -26.39
C LYS A 194 17.35 -16.65 -26.27
N LYS A 195 17.58 -15.54 -25.57
CA LYS A 195 18.91 -14.95 -25.39
C LYS A 195 19.74 -15.65 -24.31
N TYR A 196 19.14 -16.04 -23.21
CA TYR A 196 19.83 -16.49 -21.98
C TYR A 196 19.51 -17.94 -21.58
N GLY A 197 18.57 -18.61 -22.25
CA GLY A 197 18.07 -19.92 -21.82
C GLY A 197 17.48 -19.85 -20.41
N ASP A 198 17.83 -20.82 -19.57
CA ASP A 198 17.39 -20.87 -18.16
C ASP A 198 18.19 -19.93 -17.23
N GLN A 199 19.21 -19.23 -17.75
CA GLN A 199 20.13 -18.38 -17.00
C GLN A 199 19.79 -16.89 -17.14
N ILE A 200 18.52 -16.53 -17.18
CA ILE A 200 18.09 -15.14 -17.29
C ILE A 200 18.63 -14.32 -16.12
N PRO A 201 19.47 -13.29 -16.36
CA PRO A 201 19.94 -12.41 -15.28
C PRO A 201 18.80 -11.60 -14.70
N LEU A 202 18.81 -11.36 -13.39
CA LEU A 202 17.77 -10.55 -12.76
C LEU A 202 17.75 -9.10 -13.26
N LEU A 203 18.84 -8.58 -13.74
CA LEU A 203 18.94 -7.29 -14.43
C LEU A 203 17.97 -7.15 -15.63
N GLU A 204 17.50 -8.27 -16.20
CA GLU A 204 16.48 -8.27 -17.24
C GLU A 204 15.04 -8.12 -16.70
N HIS A 205 14.85 -8.18 -15.38
CA HIS A 205 13.52 -8.07 -14.79
C HIS A 205 12.75 -6.81 -15.22
N PRO A 206 13.33 -5.60 -15.16
CA PRO A 206 12.67 -4.40 -15.64
C PRO A 206 12.48 -4.33 -17.17
N ASN A 207 13.22 -5.13 -17.95
CA ASN A 207 13.01 -5.25 -19.39
C ASN A 207 11.88 -6.23 -19.70
N ILE A 208 11.78 -7.33 -18.98
CA ILE A 208 10.70 -8.33 -19.11
C ILE A 208 9.38 -7.70 -18.65
N ARG A 209 9.35 -7.15 -17.42
CA ARG A 209 8.21 -6.39 -16.87
C ARG A 209 8.41 -4.89 -17.15
N SER A 210 8.31 -4.56 -18.43
CA SER A 210 8.72 -3.27 -18.97
C SER A 210 7.79 -2.12 -18.59
N ALA A 211 8.29 -0.90 -18.74
CA ALA A 211 7.49 0.31 -18.60
C ALA A 211 6.31 0.34 -19.57
N GLU A 212 6.48 -0.25 -20.78
CA GLU A 212 5.40 -0.37 -21.76
C GLU A 212 4.28 -1.30 -21.26
N ALA A 213 4.63 -2.44 -20.67
CA ALA A 213 3.64 -3.37 -20.11
C ALA A 213 2.81 -2.72 -19.00
N CYS A 214 3.45 -1.92 -18.11
CA CYS A 214 2.74 -1.15 -17.09
C CYS A 214 1.80 -0.11 -17.72
N TYR A 215 2.32 0.68 -18.66
CA TYR A 215 1.58 1.76 -19.31
C TYR A 215 0.36 1.27 -20.08
N MET A 216 0.47 0.20 -20.87
CA MET A 216 -0.64 -0.34 -21.66
C MET A 216 -1.79 -0.78 -20.77
N SER A 217 -1.49 -1.43 -19.67
CA SER A 217 -2.50 -1.93 -18.74
C SER A 217 -3.12 -0.80 -17.90
N SER A 218 -2.31 0.14 -17.39
CA SER A 218 -2.83 1.30 -16.63
C SER A 218 -3.65 2.25 -17.52
N ASP A 219 -3.26 2.45 -18.78
CA ASP A 219 -4.05 3.22 -19.75
C ASP A 219 -5.43 2.57 -19.99
N LEU A 220 -5.48 1.25 -20.13
CA LEU A 220 -6.75 0.52 -20.28
C LEU A 220 -7.64 0.70 -19.04
N ALA A 221 -7.11 0.53 -17.84
CA ALA A 221 -7.85 0.73 -16.58
C ALA A 221 -8.43 2.14 -16.49
N ILE A 222 -7.63 3.15 -16.81
CA ILE A 222 -8.02 4.56 -16.76
C ILE A 222 -9.08 4.90 -17.81
N ARG A 223 -8.96 4.36 -19.02
CA ARG A 223 -9.99 4.52 -20.08
C ARG A 223 -11.33 3.91 -19.65
N LEU A 224 -11.31 2.71 -19.06
CA LEU A 224 -12.52 2.05 -18.55
C LEU A 224 -13.13 2.85 -17.37
N ALA A 225 -12.31 3.33 -16.44
CA ALA A 225 -12.78 4.15 -15.33
C ALA A 225 -13.44 5.47 -15.84
N LYS A 226 -12.83 6.14 -16.81
CA LYS A 226 -13.40 7.35 -17.43
C LYS A 226 -14.69 7.06 -18.20
N LYS A 227 -14.75 5.92 -18.92
CA LYS A 227 -15.94 5.51 -19.69
C LYS A 227 -17.15 5.31 -18.79
N HIS A 228 -16.97 4.73 -17.62
CA HIS A 228 -18.05 4.34 -16.73
C HIS A 228 -18.20 5.25 -15.50
N GLY A 229 -17.33 6.22 -15.29
CA GLY A 229 -17.33 7.09 -14.10
C GLY A 229 -16.95 6.33 -12.83
N ALA A 230 -16.19 5.23 -12.95
CA ALA A 230 -15.82 4.39 -11.83
C ALA A 230 -14.76 5.06 -10.93
N ASN A 231 -14.83 4.78 -9.63
CA ASN A 231 -13.76 5.13 -8.70
C ASN A 231 -12.62 4.13 -8.83
N LEU A 232 -11.46 4.59 -9.30
CA LEU A 232 -10.29 3.76 -9.55
C LEU A 232 -9.11 4.19 -8.69
N HIS A 233 -8.39 3.22 -8.14
CA HIS A 233 -7.08 3.39 -7.53
C HIS A 233 -6.07 2.50 -8.26
N VAL A 234 -5.10 3.10 -8.92
CA VAL A 234 -4.04 2.37 -9.64
C VAL A 234 -2.88 2.15 -8.68
N LEU A 235 -2.64 0.88 -8.33
CA LEU A 235 -1.67 0.46 -7.34
C LEU A 235 -0.23 0.49 -7.89
N HIS A 236 0.76 0.66 -7.00
CA HIS A 236 2.20 0.44 -7.21
C HIS A 236 2.75 0.94 -8.56
N LEU A 237 2.46 2.16 -8.93
CA LEU A 237 3.00 2.81 -10.13
C LEU A 237 4.54 2.92 -10.07
N THR A 238 5.20 2.59 -11.17
CA THR A 238 6.67 2.46 -11.20
C THR A 238 7.36 3.20 -12.34
N THR A 239 6.62 3.86 -13.23
CA THR A 239 7.21 4.41 -14.46
C THR A 239 6.91 5.88 -14.67
N ALA A 240 7.88 6.61 -15.22
CA ALA A 240 7.69 8.00 -15.64
C ALA A 240 6.56 8.15 -16.67
N LYS A 241 6.42 7.16 -17.57
CA LYS A 241 5.44 7.16 -18.65
C LYS A 241 4.01 7.22 -18.14
N GLU A 242 3.71 6.50 -17.07
CA GLU A 242 2.37 6.44 -16.46
C GLU A 242 1.95 7.76 -15.81
N MET A 243 2.90 8.61 -15.39
CA MET A 243 2.61 9.84 -14.66
C MET A 243 1.78 10.85 -15.46
N ALA A 244 1.78 10.77 -16.79
CA ALA A 244 0.95 11.59 -17.66
C ALA A 244 -0.57 11.35 -17.48
N HIS A 245 -0.95 10.19 -16.96
CA HIS A 245 -2.36 9.85 -16.73
C HIS A 245 -2.97 10.52 -15.50
N PHE A 246 -2.15 10.97 -14.54
CA PHE A 246 -2.60 11.43 -13.24
C PHE A 246 -2.46 12.95 -13.11
N ALA A 247 -3.56 13.62 -12.83
CA ALA A 247 -3.56 15.05 -12.59
C ALA A 247 -3.06 15.39 -11.17
N PRO A 248 -2.35 16.51 -10.97
CA PRO A 248 -2.05 17.02 -9.64
C PRO A 248 -3.32 17.50 -8.94
N GLY A 249 -3.27 17.64 -7.61
CA GLY A 249 -4.34 18.25 -6.81
C GLY A 249 -4.85 17.37 -5.67
N PRO A 250 -5.83 17.88 -4.90
CA PRO A 250 -6.32 17.23 -3.70
C PRO A 250 -7.07 15.92 -4.02
N ILE A 251 -6.85 14.91 -3.20
CA ILE A 251 -7.39 13.55 -3.39
C ILE A 251 -8.94 13.54 -3.37
N GLU A 252 -9.56 14.44 -2.63
CA GLU A 252 -11.02 14.55 -2.47
C GLU A 252 -11.71 14.84 -3.80
N SER A 253 -11.02 15.50 -4.73
CA SER A 253 -11.57 15.84 -6.05
C SER A 253 -11.34 14.77 -7.11
N LYS A 254 -10.63 13.67 -6.78
CA LYS A 254 -10.21 12.67 -7.76
C LYS A 254 -11.10 11.42 -7.75
N HIS A 255 -11.62 11.05 -8.91
CA HIS A 255 -12.21 9.72 -9.13
C HIS A 255 -11.15 8.66 -9.42
N ILE A 256 -10.03 9.05 -10.04
CA ILE A 256 -8.90 8.19 -10.36
C ILE A 256 -7.70 8.66 -9.53
N THR A 257 -7.17 7.78 -8.71
CA THR A 257 -6.03 8.03 -7.81
C THR A 257 -4.88 7.08 -8.10
N ALA A 258 -3.70 7.49 -7.68
CA ALA A 258 -2.42 6.83 -7.95
C ALA A 258 -1.71 6.45 -6.66
N GLU A 259 -1.09 5.28 -6.64
CA GLU A 259 -0.26 4.79 -5.55
C GLU A 259 1.18 4.53 -6.01
N ALA A 260 2.14 4.81 -5.15
CA ALA A 260 3.50 4.29 -5.26
C ALA A 260 3.84 3.47 -4.02
N CYS A 261 4.70 2.46 -4.17
CA CYS A 261 5.19 1.69 -3.03
C CYS A 261 6.57 2.16 -2.58
N VAL A 262 6.82 2.04 -1.27
CA VAL A 262 8.06 2.52 -0.64
C VAL A 262 9.33 1.99 -1.32
N HIS A 263 9.34 0.75 -1.76
CA HIS A 263 10.50 0.14 -2.43
C HIS A 263 10.77 0.71 -3.82
N HIS A 264 9.75 1.17 -4.56
CA HIS A 264 9.91 1.87 -5.85
C HIS A 264 10.43 3.30 -5.68
N LEU A 265 10.25 3.90 -4.50
CA LEU A 265 10.83 5.20 -4.14
C LEU A 265 12.27 5.07 -3.63
N PHE A 266 12.62 3.90 -3.07
CA PHE A 266 13.91 3.64 -2.43
C PHE A 266 14.93 3.04 -3.38
N PHE A 267 14.58 1.98 -4.11
CA PHE A 267 15.45 1.25 -5.04
C PHE A 267 15.28 1.69 -6.49
N ASN A 268 16.30 1.45 -7.30
CA ASN A 268 16.26 1.52 -8.76
C ASN A 268 16.98 0.30 -9.38
N SER A 269 16.95 0.17 -10.70
CA SER A 269 17.44 -1.02 -11.40
C SER A 269 18.92 -1.34 -11.20
N ASN A 270 19.74 -0.37 -10.76
CA ASN A 270 21.16 -0.62 -10.47
C ASN A 270 21.32 -1.53 -9.23
N ASP A 271 20.38 -1.46 -8.30
CA ASP A 271 20.44 -2.23 -7.05
C ASP A 271 20.23 -3.74 -7.25
N TYR A 272 19.74 -4.16 -8.43
CA TYR A 272 19.66 -5.59 -8.76
C TYR A 272 21.02 -6.29 -8.80
N ALA A 273 22.10 -5.57 -9.10
CA ALA A 273 23.45 -6.14 -9.16
C ALA A 273 23.90 -6.66 -7.78
N ASP A 274 23.56 -5.92 -6.72
CA ASP A 274 24.00 -6.23 -5.35
C ASP A 274 22.95 -7.04 -4.57
N LEU A 275 21.66 -6.71 -4.74
CA LEU A 275 20.56 -7.28 -3.92
C LEU A 275 19.86 -8.47 -4.59
N GLY A 276 20.00 -8.63 -5.89
CA GLY A 276 19.46 -9.76 -6.61
C GLY A 276 17.96 -9.99 -6.35
N ASN A 277 17.59 -11.25 -6.15
CA ASN A 277 16.19 -11.63 -5.91
C ASN A 277 15.56 -11.01 -4.66
N GLN A 278 16.35 -10.47 -3.74
CA GLN A 278 15.80 -9.82 -2.53
C GLN A 278 14.86 -8.66 -2.90
N ILE A 279 15.18 -7.92 -3.97
CA ILE A 279 14.36 -6.80 -4.46
C ILE A 279 13.50 -7.14 -5.69
N LYS A 280 13.40 -8.41 -6.06
CA LYS A 280 12.49 -8.84 -7.13
C LYS A 280 11.04 -8.66 -6.68
N CYS A 281 10.27 -7.82 -7.37
CA CYS A 281 8.85 -7.53 -7.13
C CYS A 281 8.10 -7.31 -8.45
N ASN A 282 6.81 -7.30 -8.41
CA ASN A 282 5.93 -7.04 -9.54
C ASN A 282 4.92 -5.91 -9.22
N PRO A 283 4.96 -4.77 -9.92
CA PRO A 283 5.84 -4.44 -11.06
C PRO A 283 7.32 -4.36 -10.67
N ALA A 284 8.20 -4.59 -11.66
CA ALA A 284 9.64 -4.54 -11.43
C ALA A 284 10.11 -3.14 -10.99
N ILE A 285 11.13 -3.07 -10.15
CA ILE A 285 11.88 -1.85 -9.90
C ILE A 285 12.50 -1.38 -11.21
N LYS A 286 12.28 -0.12 -11.56
CA LYS A 286 12.63 0.47 -12.86
C LYS A 286 13.93 1.29 -12.79
N THR A 287 14.19 2.05 -13.84
CA THR A 287 15.38 2.88 -13.96
C THR A 287 15.44 3.99 -12.90
N THR A 288 16.63 4.58 -12.72
CA THR A 288 16.81 5.79 -11.89
C THR A 288 15.94 6.95 -12.39
N ALA A 289 15.75 7.08 -13.71
CA ALA A 289 14.89 8.10 -14.28
C ALA A 289 13.42 7.90 -13.89
N ASP A 290 12.93 6.66 -13.91
CA ASP A 290 11.59 6.31 -13.45
C ASP A 290 11.42 6.59 -11.95
N GLN A 291 12.39 6.15 -11.13
CA GLN A 291 12.40 6.43 -9.68
C GLN A 291 12.29 7.95 -9.40
N MET A 292 13.10 8.76 -10.08
CA MET A 292 13.07 10.22 -9.90
C MET A 292 11.74 10.84 -10.36
N ALA A 293 11.14 10.32 -11.43
CA ALA A 293 9.83 10.76 -11.90
C ALA A 293 8.72 10.44 -10.88
N ILE A 294 8.74 9.23 -10.28
CA ILE A 294 7.80 8.85 -9.22
C ILE A 294 7.96 9.72 -7.97
N LEU A 295 9.20 9.94 -7.51
CA LEU A 295 9.50 10.87 -6.39
C LEU A 295 8.97 12.28 -6.66
N GLN A 296 9.11 12.78 -7.89
CA GLN A 296 8.58 14.08 -8.28
C GLN A 296 7.04 14.09 -8.33
N ALA A 297 6.42 13.02 -8.83
CA ALA A 297 4.98 12.88 -8.91
C ALA A 297 4.30 12.82 -7.51
N VAL A 298 4.99 12.27 -6.50
CA VAL A 298 4.56 12.34 -5.09
C VAL A 298 4.50 13.80 -4.62
N LYS A 299 5.53 14.60 -4.92
CA LYS A 299 5.61 16.03 -4.54
C LYS A 299 4.54 16.88 -5.23
N GLU A 300 4.17 16.51 -6.45
CA GLU A 300 3.19 17.22 -7.28
C GLU A 300 1.74 16.81 -7.00
N ASP A 301 1.49 15.94 -6.02
CA ASP A 301 0.17 15.35 -5.76
C ASP A 301 -0.44 14.62 -6.99
N ARG A 302 0.40 14.08 -7.88
CA ARG A 302 -0.01 13.15 -8.95
C ARG A 302 -0.14 11.74 -8.39
N ILE A 303 0.81 11.33 -7.54
CA ILE A 303 0.69 10.15 -6.69
C ILE A 303 0.06 10.57 -5.38
N ASP A 304 -1.05 9.94 -5.07
CA ASP A 304 -1.93 10.30 -3.96
C ASP A 304 -1.57 9.58 -2.66
N ILE A 305 -1.23 8.29 -2.75
CA ILE A 305 -0.98 7.41 -1.61
C ILE A 305 0.40 6.75 -1.77
N ILE A 306 1.04 6.47 -0.64
CA ILE A 306 2.22 5.63 -0.57
C ILE A 306 1.89 4.43 0.31
N ALA A 307 2.07 3.23 -0.22
CA ALA A 307 1.80 1.94 0.41
C ALA A 307 3.05 1.06 0.44
N THR A 308 2.90 -0.19 0.91
CA THR A 308 4.03 -1.11 0.96
C THR A 308 4.05 -2.13 -0.18
N ASP A 309 2.92 -2.62 -0.60
CA ASP A 309 2.84 -3.90 -1.34
C ASP A 309 3.62 -5.02 -0.61
N HIS A 310 3.50 -5.03 0.72
CA HIS A 310 4.16 -6.05 1.54
C HIS A 310 3.76 -7.44 1.09
N ALA A 311 4.71 -8.17 0.54
CA ALA A 311 4.49 -9.47 -0.07
C ALA A 311 5.61 -10.44 0.33
N PRO A 312 5.61 -10.94 1.58
CA PRO A 312 6.70 -11.73 2.12
C PRO A 312 6.81 -13.10 1.46
N HIS A 313 8.05 -13.56 1.34
CA HIS A 313 8.45 -14.91 0.93
C HIS A 313 9.54 -15.39 1.86
N THR A 314 9.66 -16.70 2.02
CA THR A 314 10.74 -17.25 2.84
C THR A 314 12.11 -16.96 2.22
N TRP A 315 13.13 -16.87 3.06
CA TRP A 315 14.51 -16.67 2.59
C TRP A 315 14.91 -17.74 1.56
N GLN A 316 14.57 -19.01 1.82
CA GLN A 316 14.84 -20.13 0.93
C GLN A 316 14.19 -19.95 -0.47
N GLU A 317 12.94 -19.49 -0.51
CA GLU A 317 12.26 -19.21 -1.77
C GLU A 317 12.97 -18.10 -2.56
N LYS A 318 13.39 -17.02 -1.88
CA LYS A 318 14.10 -15.89 -2.49
C LYS A 318 15.50 -16.24 -2.97
N GLN A 319 16.13 -17.29 -2.43
CA GLN A 319 17.45 -17.78 -2.86
C GLN A 319 17.39 -18.67 -4.12
N ASN A 320 16.24 -18.89 -4.72
CA ASN A 320 16.13 -19.70 -5.92
C ASN A 320 16.93 -19.08 -7.08
N PRO A 321 17.90 -19.80 -7.70
CA PRO A 321 18.75 -19.23 -8.75
C PRO A 321 18.02 -19.01 -10.09
N SER A 322 16.89 -19.68 -10.30
CA SER A 322 16.12 -19.52 -11.52
C SER A 322 15.28 -18.25 -11.47
N TYR A 323 15.45 -17.37 -12.45
CA TYR A 323 14.62 -16.17 -12.61
C TYR A 323 13.12 -16.48 -12.58
N VAL A 324 12.70 -17.52 -13.32
CA VAL A 324 11.28 -17.88 -13.43
C VAL A 324 10.72 -18.43 -12.11
N LYS A 325 11.52 -19.16 -11.34
CA LYS A 325 11.10 -19.81 -10.08
C LYS A 325 11.24 -18.93 -8.85
N ALA A 326 12.15 -17.95 -8.87
CA ALA A 326 12.32 -17.02 -7.75
C ALA A 326 11.06 -16.15 -7.61
N PRO A 327 10.40 -16.14 -6.45
CA PRO A 327 9.16 -15.39 -6.27
C PRO A 327 9.40 -13.88 -6.22
N ALA A 328 8.40 -13.11 -6.66
CA ALA A 328 8.38 -11.67 -6.58
C ALA A 328 7.60 -11.20 -5.34
N GLY A 329 8.16 -10.24 -4.60
CA GLY A 329 7.61 -9.66 -3.38
C GLY A 329 8.67 -9.40 -2.32
N LEU A 330 8.47 -8.36 -1.51
CA LEU A 330 9.36 -7.92 -0.42
C LEU A 330 8.60 -7.85 0.91
N PRO A 331 9.26 -8.14 2.05
CA PRO A 331 8.72 -7.88 3.39
C PRO A 331 8.99 -6.42 3.79
N LEU A 332 7.95 -5.58 3.86
CA LEU A 332 8.09 -4.13 3.93
C LEU A 332 7.38 -3.43 5.08
N VAL A 333 6.32 -4.01 5.68
CA VAL A 333 5.48 -3.29 6.66
C VAL A 333 6.26 -2.76 7.86
N GLN A 334 7.28 -3.48 8.33
CA GLN A 334 8.09 -3.04 9.48
C GLN A 334 9.04 -1.90 9.12
N HIS A 335 9.38 -1.72 7.83
CA HIS A 335 10.42 -0.78 7.39
C HIS A 335 9.87 0.37 6.54
N ALA A 336 8.57 0.37 6.24
CA ALA A 336 7.95 1.34 5.33
C ALA A 336 8.10 2.79 5.83
N LEU A 337 7.67 3.06 7.07
CA LEU A 337 7.78 4.39 7.64
C LEU A 337 9.25 4.82 7.76
N LEU A 338 10.14 3.93 8.19
CA LEU A 338 11.58 4.21 8.26
C LEU A 338 12.15 4.61 6.89
N SER A 339 11.79 3.90 5.82
CA SER A 339 12.21 4.26 4.45
C SER A 339 11.71 5.64 4.03
N LEU A 340 10.52 6.04 4.46
CA LEU A 340 9.97 7.37 4.18
C LEU A 340 10.62 8.46 5.03
N LEU A 341 10.95 8.18 6.29
CA LEU A 341 11.70 9.08 7.15
C LEU A 341 13.11 9.32 6.62
N GLU A 342 13.73 8.30 5.99
CA GLU A 342 14.99 8.50 5.27
C GLU A 342 14.83 9.48 4.09
N GLN A 343 13.71 9.44 3.35
CA GLN A 343 13.43 10.45 2.32
C GLN A 343 13.26 11.86 2.91
N VAL A 344 12.75 11.98 4.14
CA VAL A 344 12.71 13.25 4.88
C VAL A 344 14.13 13.70 5.25
N HIS A 345 14.96 12.81 5.77
CA HIS A 345 16.36 13.08 6.12
C HIS A 345 17.17 13.54 4.88
N LEU A 346 16.95 12.91 3.75
CA LEU A 346 17.51 13.29 2.45
C LEU A 346 16.89 14.57 1.85
N LYS A 347 15.97 15.24 2.55
CA LYS A 347 15.25 16.45 2.11
C LYS A 347 14.49 16.29 0.79
N ARG A 348 14.10 15.07 0.48
CA ARG A 348 13.26 14.77 -0.68
C ARG A 348 11.78 14.98 -0.38
N PHE A 349 11.36 14.68 0.85
CA PHE A 349 10.00 14.90 1.35
C PHE A 349 10.04 15.76 2.62
N THR A 350 8.90 16.36 2.99
CA THR A 350 8.67 16.89 4.34
C THR A 350 7.91 15.85 5.16
N LEU A 351 7.96 15.95 6.49
CA LEU A 351 7.23 15.03 7.36
C LEU A 351 5.71 15.16 7.18
N GLU A 352 5.23 16.40 6.97
CA GLU A 352 3.83 16.67 6.68
C GLU A 352 3.37 16.01 5.38
N MET A 353 4.24 15.99 4.36
CA MET A 353 3.95 15.27 3.11
C MET A 353 3.86 13.76 3.35
N VAL A 354 4.77 13.18 4.12
CA VAL A 354 4.71 11.76 4.48
C VAL A 354 3.37 11.46 5.18
N VAL A 355 3.02 12.21 6.22
CA VAL A 355 1.75 12.05 6.95
C VAL A 355 0.55 12.18 6.01
N LYS A 356 0.55 13.15 5.11
CA LYS A 356 -0.50 13.30 4.08
C LYS A 356 -0.66 12.03 3.26
N LYS A 357 0.46 11.48 2.75
CA LYS A 357 0.45 10.36 1.80
C LYS A 357 0.16 8.99 2.44
N VAL A 358 0.53 8.79 3.69
CA VAL A 358 0.38 7.48 4.36
C VAL A 358 -0.70 7.45 5.44
N CYS A 359 -1.27 8.60 5.84
CA CYS A 359 -2.31 8.65 6.87
C CYS A 359 -3.59 9.31 6.35
N HIS A 360 -3.51 10.58 5.93
CA HIS A 360 -4.70 11.35 5.55
C HIS A 360 -5.33 10.86 4.24
N ASN A 361 -4.53 10.74 3.19
CA ASN A 361 -5.02 10.36 1.87
C ASN A 361 -5.61 8.95 1.83
N PRO A 362 -5.00 7.90 2.43
CA PRO A 362 -5.65 6.59 2.52
C PRO A 362 -6.97 6.67 3.31
N ALA A 363 -7.00 7.41 4.44
CA ALA A 363 -8.23 7.57 5.21
C ALA A 363 -9.36 8.20 4.38
N ILE A 364 -9.06 9.22 3.57
CA ILE A 364 -10.02 9.88 2.68
C ILE A 364 -10.47 8.93 1.57
N ARG A 365 -9.52 8.33 0.86
CA ARG A 365 -9.82 7.48 -0.31
C ARG A 365 -10.67 6.27 0.02
N TYR A 366 -10.35 5.60 1.13
CA TYR A 366 -11.04 4.41 1.59
C TYR A 366 -12.18 4.69 2.58
N LYS A 367 -12.46 5.98 2.84
CA LYS A 367 -13.52 6.43 3.76
C LYS A 367 -13.39 5.79 5.15
N VAL A 368 -12.16 5.71 5.65
CA VAL A 368 -11.86 5.17 6.98
C VAL A 368 -12.38 6.14 8.03
N LYS A 369 -13.30 5.68 8.86
CA LYS A 369 -13.99 6.54 9.84
C LYS A 369 -13.10 6.85 11.04
N GLU A 370 -12.98 8.15 11.38
CA GLU A 370 -12.37 8.64 12.62
C GLU A 370 -10.92 8.13 12.85
N ARG A 371 -10.14 7.92 11.78
CA ARG A 371 -8.74 7.49 11.79
C ARG A 371 -7.93 8.27 10.75
N GLY A 372 -6.60 8.16 10.81
CA GLY A 372 -5.69 8.80 9.87
C GLY A 372 -5.49 10.29 10.11
N PHE A 373 -6.06 10.86 11.16
CA PHE A 373 -5.93 12.26 11.59
C PHE A 373 -5.81 12.38 13.11
N ILE A 374 -5.13 13.40 13.60
CA ILE A 374 -5.12 13.77 15.00
C ILE A 374 -6.21 14.83 15.21
N ARG A 375 -7.41 14.39 15.59
CA ARG A 375 -8.59 15.23 15.85
C ARG A 375 -9.34 14.76 17.09
N GLU A 376 -9.91 15.69 17.84
CA GLU A 376 -10.74 15.32 19.00
C GLU A 376 -11.92 14.44 18.56
N GLY A 377 -12.19 13.38 19.33
CA GLY A 377 -13.16 12.34 19.03
C GLY A 377 -12.66 11.20 18.16
N TYR A 378 -11.52 11.32 17.47
CA TYR A 378 -10.93 10.28 16.62
C TYR A 378 -10.24 9.21 17.48
N TRP A 379 -10.07 8.03 16.93
CA TRP A 379 -9.27 6.97 17.54
C TRP A 379 -7.81 7.41 17.67
N ALA A 380 -7.21 7.08 18.81
CA ALA A 380 -5.83 7.43 19.11
C ALA A 380 -4.84 6.42 18.50
N ASP A 381 -4.96 6.17 17.20
CA ASP A 381 -3.97 5.41 16.43
C ASP A 381 -2.82 6.35 16.11
N LEU A 382 -1.80 6.35 16.95
CA LEU A 382 -0.73 7.34 16.97
C LEU A 382 0.64 6.67 16.94
N VAL A 383 1.61 7.36 16.33
CA VAL A 383 3.02 6.96 16.29
C VAL A 383 3.88 8.11 16.79
N LEU A 384 4.78 7.81 17.73
CA LEU A 384 5.80 8.73 18.19
C LEU A 384 7.12 8.42 17.49
N VAL A 385 7.66 9.42 16.78
CA VAL A 385 8.85 9.28 15.93
C VAL A 385 9.99 10.14 16.48
N ASP A 386 11.17 9.57 16.59
CA ASP A 386 12.41 10.27 16.88
C ASP A 386 13.25 10.37 15.59
N LEU A 387 13.36 11.55 15.01
CA LEU A 387 14.16 11.76 13.78
C LEU A 387 15.67 11.83 14.06
N ALA A 388 16.10 11.91 15.30
CA ALA A 388 17.51 11.91 15.68
C ALA A 388 18.05 10.49 15.95
N ASP A 389 17.15 9.52 16.12
CA ASP A 389 17.52 8.11 16.35
C ASP A 389 17.73 7.38 15.02
N THR A 390 18.57 6.37 15.02
CA THR A 390 18.86 5.55 13.85
C THR A 390 18.66 4.08 14.16
N THR A 391 18.19 3.32 13.15
CA THR A 391 18.12 1.86 13.23
C THR A 391 19.07 1.25 12.20
N THR A 392 19.74 0.17 12.57
CA THR A 392 20.64 -0.60 11.69
C THR A 392 20.01 -1.93 11.31
#